data_e96b65b324ff0f716a1e7b8b512a5394
#
_entry.id   e96b65b324ff0f716a1e7b8b512a5394
#
_cell.length_a   1.000
_cell.length_b   1.000
_cell.length_c   1.000
_cell.angle_alpha   90.00
_cell.angle_beta   90.00
_cell.angle_gamma   90.00
#
_symmetry.space_group_name_H-M   'P 1'
#
loop_
_entity.id
_entity.type
_entity.pdbx_description
1 polymer ?
#
loop_
_entity_poly.entity_id
_entity_poly.type
_entity_poly.pdbx_seq_one_letter_code
_entity_poly.pdbx_strand_id
1 'polypeptide(L)'
;MGGVNYDRFLTALNRSIYMERAEERLEFEGLERLIKEGKEYMHYPVEWYKFNTFLLQYNTFTKEWTEQGDYEQLARAGAGAVLKGDSLIIVNGELKPGIRTPQVNYAEIK
;
A
#
# COMPACT_ATOMS: atom_id res chain seq x y z
N MET A 1 5.85 9.06 0.15
CA MET A 1 5.15 8.80 -1.13
C MET A 1 4.74 7.33 -1.24
N GLY A 2 3.65 7.07 -1.91
CA GLY A 2 3.15 5.71 -2.09
C GLY A 2 2.74 5.04 -0.79
N GLY A 3 2.78 3.71 -0.78
CA GLY A 3 2.45 2.88 0.36
C GLY A 3 0.98 2.47 0.44
N VAL A 4 0.68 1.58 1.35
CA VAL A 4 -0.66 1.03 1.53
C VAL A 4 -1.63 2.04 2.14
N ASN A 5 -2.90 1.92 1.81
CA ASN A 5 -3.96 2.64 2.52
C ASN A 5 -4.10 2.01 3.91
N TYR A 6 -3.94 2.81 4.96
CA TYR A 6 -3.90 2.33 6.34
C TYR A 6 -5.17 1.58 6.75
N ASP A 7 -6.34 2.13 6.42
CA ASP A 7 -7.61 1.52 6.82
C ASP A 7 -7.83 0.16 6.15
N ARG A 8 -7.52 0.06 4.85
CA ARG A 8 -7.62 -1.20 4.10
C ARG A 8 -6.64 -2.24 4.65
N PHE A 9 -5.42 -1.84 4.92
CA PHE A 9 -4.39 -2.71 5.50
C PHE A 9 -4.76 -3.16 6.91
N LEU A 10 -5.23 -2.25 7.75
CA LEU A 10 -5.62 -2.55 9.13
C LEU A 10 -6.78 -3.55 9.18
N THR A 11 -7.75 -3.42 8.28
CA THR A 11 -8.86 -4.36 8.17
C THR A 11 -8.35 -5.78 7.87
N ALA A 12 -7.42 -5.91 6.93
CA ALA A 12 -6.83 -7.21 6.59
C ALA A 12 -6.02 -7.79 7.74
N LEU A 13 -5.25 -6.96 8.44
CA LEU A 13 -4.46 -7.37 9.60
C LEU A 13 -5.35 -7.85 10.74
N ASN A 14 -6.42 -7.13 11.06
CA ASN A 14 -7.38 -7.51 12.08
C ASN A 14 -8.08 -8.83 11.72
N ARG A 15 -8.43 -9.03 10.45
CA ARG A 15 -8.99 -10.30 9.98
C ARG A 15 -8.05 -11.46 10.28
N SER A 16 -6.77 -11.31 10.03
CA SER A 16 -5.77 -12.34 10.32
C SER A 16 -5.74 -12.70 11.81
N ILE A 17 -5.82 -11.70 12.68
CA ILE A 17 -5.88 -11.91 14.13
C ILE A 17 -7.16 -12.65 14.54
N TYR A 18 -8.30 -12.27 13.98
CA TYR A 18 -9.58 -12.94 14.27
C TYR A 18 -9.59 -14.38 13.77
N MET A 19 -8.97 -14.67 12.63
CA MET A 19 -8.83 -16.04 12.11
C MET A 19 -8.02 -16.90 13.06
N GLU A 20 -6.91 -16.40 13.57
CA GLU A 20 -6.08 -17.10 14.55
C GLU A 20 -6.87 -17.42 15.83
N ARG A 21 -7.61 -16.44 16.35
CA ARG A 21 -8.46 -16.62 17.54
C ARG A 21 -9.59 -17.61 17.30
N ALA A 22 -10.24 -17.57 16.15
CA ALA A 22 -11.31 -18.50 15.80
C ALA A 22 -10.78 -19.94 15.69
N GLU A 23 -9.59 -20.13 15.13
CA GLU A 23 -8.93 -21.43 15.05
C GLU A 23 -8.62 -21.98 16.45
N GLU A 24 -8.08 -21.17 17.35
CA GLU A 24 -7.79 -21.55 18.74
C GLU A 24 -9.04 -21.95 19.51
N ARG A 25 -10.18 -21.31 19.24
CA ARG A 25 -11.47 -21.57 19.91
C ARG A 25 -12.31 -22.64 19.22
N LEU A 26 -11.87 -23.18 18.09
CA LEU A 26 -12.60 -24.12 17.26
C LEU A 26 -13.96 -23.57 16.77
N GLU A 27 -14.00 -22.28 16.45
CA GLU A 27 -15.17 -21.59 15.92
C GLU A 27 -15.20 -21.73 14.38
N PHE A 28 -15.58 -22.91 13.89
CA PHE A 28 -15.47 -23.24 12.47
C PHE A 28 -16.29 -22.34 11.54
N GLU A 29 -17.53 -21.98 11.92
CA GLU A 29 -18.37 -21.09 11.10
C GLU A 29 -17.75 -19.72 10.95
N GLY A 30 -17.23 -19.15 12.04
CA GLY A 30 -16.53 -17.86 12.03
C GLY A 30 -15.26 -17.92 11.19
N LEU A 31 -14.51 -19.03 11.31
CA LEU A 31 -13.28 -19.22 10.54
C LEU A 31 -13.55 -19.32 9.04
N GLU A 32 -14.57 -20.07 8.62
CA GLU A 32 -14.96 -20.17 7.21
C GLU A 32 -15.30 -18.79 6.61
N ARG A 33 -16.05 -17.99 7.35
CA ARG A 33 -16.40 -16.62 6.92
C ARG A 33 -15.14 -15.77 6.76
N LEU A 34 -14.22 -15.81 7.71
CA LEU A 34 -12.99 -15.04 7.68
C LEU A 34 -12.07 -15.48 6.53
N ILE A 35 -12.00 -16.77 6.26
CA ILE A 35 -11.23 -17.31 5.11
C ILE A 35 -11.82 -16.79 3.79
N LYS A 36 -13.15 -16.82 3.66
CA LYS A 36 -13.85 -16.31 2.48
C LYS A 36 -13.56 -14.82 2.27
N GLU A 37 -13.68 -14.01 3.31
CA GLU A 37 -13.36 -12.58 3.27
C GLU A 37 -11.90 -12.33 2.87
N GLY A 38 -10.97 -13.15 3.37
CA GLY A 38 -9.57 -13.08 3.01
C GLY A 38 -9.32 -13.38 1.54
N LYS A 39 -10.01 -14.36 0.98
CA LYS A 39 -9.94 -14.66 -0.46
C LYS A 39 -10.49 -13.52 -1.29
N GLU A 40 -11.62 -12.96 -0.91
CA GLU A 40 -12.21 -11.79 -1.57
C GLU A 40 -11.25 -10.60 -1.54
N TYR A 41 -10.60 -10.37 -0.40
CA TYR A 41 -9.60 -9.31 -0.25
C TYR A 41 -8.47 -9.42 -1.27
N MET A 42 -8.00 -10.62 -1.57
CA MET A 42 -6.92 -10.85 -2.53
C MET A 42 -7.35 -10.68 -4.00
N HIS A 43 -8.65 -10.69 -4.28
CA HIS A 43 -9.20 -10.65 -5.65
C HIS A 43 -9.80 -9.31 -6.06
N TYR A 44 -9.78 -8.30 -5.20
CA TYR A 44 -10.26 -6.96 -5.56
C TYR A 44 -9.34 -6.33 -6.62
N PRO A 45 -9.87 -5.42 -7.46
CA PRO A 45 -9.04 -4.68 -8.40
C PRO A 45 -8.05 -3.77 -7.68
N VAL A 46 -6.96 -3.41 -8.36
CA VAL A 46 -5.88 -2.57 -7.80
C VAL A 46 -6.44 -1.28 -7.18
N GLU A 47 -7.39 -0.65 -7.83
CA GLU A 47 -7.98 0.63 -7.39
C GLU A 47 -8.69 0.53 -6.05
N TRP A 48 -9.21 -0.65 -5.71
CA TRP A 48 -9.92 -0.85 -4.44
C TRP A 48 -9.01 -0.65 -3.22
N TYR A 49 -7.73 -1.00 -3.34
CA TYR A 49 -6.79 -0.92 -2.21
C TYR A 49 -6.42 0.51 -1.85
N LYS A 50 -6.66 1.45 -2.75
CA LYS A 50 -6.43 2.89 -2.55
C LYS A 50 -5.05 3.20 -1.99
N PHE A 51 -4.02 2.62 -2.58
CA PHE A 51 -2.66 2.95 -2.21
C PHE A 51 -2.41 4.44 -2.42
N ASN A 52 -1.58 5.00 -1.55
CA ASN A 52 -1.34 6.43 -1.54
C ASN A 52 -0.66 6.90 -2.83
N THR A 53 -1.19 7.98 -3.41
CA THR A 53 -0.74 8.55 -4.68
C THR A 53 -0.11 9.93 -4.52
N PHE A 54 -0.18 10.49 -3.34
CA PHE A 54 0.35 11.84 -3.08
C PHE A 54 1.86 11.80 -2.78
N LEU A 55 2.54 12.88 -3.18
CA LEU A 55 3.95 13.12 -2.89
C LEU A 55 4.05 14.22 -1.84
N LEU A 56 4.64 13.89 -0.70
CA LEU A 56 4.87 14.85 0.37
C LEU A 56 6.35 15.20 0.44
N GLN A 57 6.63 16.48 0.64
CA GLN A 57 7.98 16.99 0.85
C GLN A 57 8.07 17.65 2.22
N TYR A 58 9.09 17.29 2.98
CA TYR A 58 9.37 17.88 4.29
C TYR A 58 10.56 18.83 4.19
N ASN A 59 10.36 20.08 4.58
CA ASN A 59 11.44 21.07 4.63
C ASN A 59 12.09 21.03 6.03
N THR A 60 13.34 20.62 6.09
CA THR A 60 14.07 20.46 7.35
C THR A 60 14.41 21.80 8.04
N PHE A 61 14.42 22.89 7.29
CA PHE A 61 14.68 24.22 7.85
C PHE A 61 13.42 24.85 8.46
N THR A 62 12.31 24.82 7.72
CA THR A 62 11.03 25.38 8.20
C THR A 62 10.23 24.38 9.03
N LYS A 63 10.58 23.08 8.97
CA LYS A 63 9.86 21.97 9.60
C LYS A 63 8.40 21.88 9.14
N GLU A 64 8.15 22.20 7.88
CA GLU A 64 6.83 22.16 7.27
C GLU A 64 6.74 21.06 6.20
N TRP A 65 5.55 20.47 6.09
CA TRP A 65 5.21 19.52 5.04
C TRP A 65 4.50 20.24 3.91
N THR A 66 4.83 19.86 2.68
CA THR A 66 4.18 20.39 1.48
C THR A 66 3.78 19.22 0.59
N GLU A 67 2.55 19.24 0.08
CA GLU A 67 2.12 18.28 -0.92
C GLU A 67 2.58 18.73 -2.29
N GLN A 68 3.38 17.90 -2.97
CA GLN A 68 3.97 18.22 -4.27
C GLN A 68 3.16 17.70 -5.45
N GLY A 69 2.09 16.98 -5.20
CA GLY A 69 1.18 16.49 -6.22
C GLY A 69 0.62 15.12 -5.94
N ASP A 70 -0.23 14.68 -6.83
CA ASP A 70 -0.94 13.40 -6.75
C ASP A 70 -0.69 12.65 -8.06
N TYR A 71 -0.04 11.50 -7.99
CA TYR A 71 0.39 10.74 -9.17
C TYR A 71 0.02 9.27 -9.00
N GLU A 72 -0.76 8.75 -9.94
CA GLU A 72 -1.20 7.36 -9.94
C GLU A 72 -0.02 6.39 -9.89
N GLN A 73 1.10 6.74 -10.50
CA GLN A 73 2.30 5.92 -10.52
C GLN A 73 2.91 5.68 -9.14
N LEU A 74 2.56 6.50 -8.14
CA LEU A 74 3.00 6.33 -6.75
C LEU A 74 2.18 5.31 -5.97
N ALA A 75 1.06 4.83 -6.52
CA ALA A 75 0.17 3.87 -5.88
C ALA A 75 0.79 2.46 -5.84
N ARG A 76 1.87 2.32 -5.10
CA ARG A 76 2.57 1.04 -4.94
C ARG A 76 3.23 0.94 -3.57
N ALA A 77 3.36 -0.28 -3.06
CA ALA A 77 4.00 -0.55 -1.78
C ALA A 77 5.33 -1.27 -1.98
N GLY A 78 6.29 -0.99 -1.11
CA GLY A 78 7.58 -1.66 -1.15
C GLY A 78 8.41 -1.37 -2.40
N ALA A 79 8.20 -0.22 -3.03
CA ALA A 79 8.97 0.21 -4.18
C ALA A 79 10.37 0.68 -3.75
N GLY A 80 11.35 0.47 -4.63
CA GLY A 80 12.65 1.10 -4.49
C GLY A 80 12.60 2.55 -4.98
N ALA A 81 13.34 3.43 -4.34
CA ALA A 81 13.41 4.83 -4.75
C ALA A 81 14.85 5.32 -4.70
N VAL A 82 15.26 6.05 -5.74
CA VAL A 82 16.59 6.63 -5.86
C VAL A 82 16.47 8.08 -6.32
N LEU A 83 17.19 8.97 -5.67
CA LEU A 83 17.29 10.36 -6.08
C LEU A 83 18.63 10.59 -6.77
N LYS A 84 18.58 11.07 -8.00
CA LYS A 84 19.77 11.42 -8.79
C LYS A 84 19.62 12.86 -9.29
N GLY A 85 20.37 13.78 -8.68
CA GLY A 85 20.18 15.21 -8.94
C GLY A 85 18.76 15.65 -8.57
N ASP A 86 18.03 16.20 -9.53
CA ASP A 86 16.64 16.61 -9.35
C ASP A 86 15.64 15.53 -9.81
N SER A 87 16.13 14.34 -10.17
CA SER A 87 15.29 13.25 -10.65
C SER A 87 15.06 12.21 -9.59
N LEU A 88 13.79 11.90 -9.32
CA LEU A 88 13.36 10.83 -8.45
C LEU A 88 13.01 9.62 -9.32
N ILE A 89 13.68 8.49 -9.07
CA ILE A 89 13.44 7.25 -9.80
C ILE A 89 12.78 6.26 -8.86
N ILE A 90 11.62 5.73 -9.25
CA ILE A 90 10.86 4.76 -8.49
C ILE A 90 10.78 3.47 -9.28
N VAL A 91 11.19 2.36 -8.68
CA VAL A 91 11.25 1.07 -9.35
C VAL A 91 10.42 0.02 -8.63
N ASN A 92 9.74 -0.82 -9.38
CA ASN A 92 9.01 -1.98 -8.90
C ASN A 92 7.91 -1.64 -7.88
N GLY A 93 7.67 -2.55 -6.93
CA GLY A 93 6.67 -2.44 -5.88
C GLY A 93 5.43 -3.29 -6.14
N GLU A 94 4.57 -3.36 -5.14
CA GLU A 94 3.30 -4.08 -5.25
C GLU A 94 2.15 -3.11 -5.54
N LEU A 95 1.33 -3.43 -6.53
CA LEU A 95 0.11 -2.69 -6.86
C LEU A 95 -1.06 -3.12 -5.98
N LYS A 96 -1.05 -4.37 -5.53
CA LYS A 96 -1.99 -4.97 -4.58
C LYS A 96 -1.30 -6.21 -3.99
N PRO A 97 -1.82 -6.80 -2.91
CA PRO A 97 -1.21 -8.00 -2.32
C PRO A 97 -0.97 -9.10 -3.36
N GLY A 98 0.28 -9.54 -3.47
CA GLY A 98 0.71 -10.59 -4.37
C GLY A 98 0.94 -10.17 -5.83
N ILE A 99 0.64 -8.94 -6.21
CA ILE A 99 0.81 -8.44 -7.59
C ILE A 99 1.85 -7.32 -7.61
N ARG A 100 3.01 -7.62 -8.18
CA ARG A 100 4.10 -6.65 -8.30
C ARG A 100 4.15 -6.07 -9.72
N THR A 101 4.75 -4.91 -9.84
CA THR A 101 4.98 -4.24 -11.12
C THR A 101 6.49 -4.13 -11.39
N PRO A 102 6.94 -4.39 -12.64
CA PRO A 102 8.31 -4.11 -13.04
C PRO A 102 8.52 -2.67 -13.52
N GLN A 103 7.50 -1.83 -13.45
CA GLN A 103 7.59 -0.46 -13.96
C GLN A 103 8.64 0.36 -13.24
N VAL A 104 9.35 1.17 -14.03
CA VAL A 104 10.28 2.18 -13.57
C VAL A 104 9.72 3.54 -13.97
N ASN A 105 9.49 4.39 -12.99
CA ASN A 105 8.98 5.74 -13.22
C ASN A 105 9.98 6.73 -12.66
N TYR A 106 10.09 7.90 -13.30
CA TYR A 106 10.91 8.97 -12.76
C TYR A 106 10.20 10.31 -12.94
N ALA A 107 10.48 11.20 -12.00
CA ALA A 107 9.94 12.53 -11.96
C ALA A 107 11.05 13.53 -11.66
N GLU A 108 10.94 14.72 -12.23
CA GLU A 108 11.82 15.82 -11.88
C GLU A 108 11.24 16.59 -10.69
N ILE A 109 12.06 16.80 -9.67
CA ILE A 109 11.70 17.62 -8.51
C ILE A 109 12.20 19.01 -8.75
N LYS A 110 11.28 19.96 -8.85
CA LYS A 110 11.59 21.36 -9.09
C LYS A 110 11.49 22.19 -7.83
#